data_d7975636ced74d9c3cbcc300f682f130
#
_entry.id   d7975636ced74d9c3cbcc300f682f130
#
_cell.length_a   1.000
_cell.length_b   1.000
_cell.length_c   1.000
_cell.angle_alpha   90.00
_cell.angle_beta   90.00
_cell.angle_gamma   90.00
#
_symmetry.space_group_name_H-M   'P 1'
#
loop_
_entity.id
_entity.type
_entity.pdbx_description
1 polymer ?
#
loop_
_entity_poly.entity_id
_entity_poly.type
_entity_poly.pdbx_seq_one_letter_code
_entity_poly.pdbx_strand_id
1 'polypeptide(L)'
;MSDAEFVSRHLHPGDDLSSFSSDQPSLDEWLRQSAHHAESIRSGRTWVWTQDGSVVAYFTLAGHVFERHDLPQRIGRGSPDRIPAVLIARLALHRHLHGQGLGGALLADASRRIIVAAEIVAARFVVVDVIGDEAASFYTHYGYRPIPGTRRLVRKVSDLAHDFRSD
;
A
#
# COMPACT_ATOMS: atom_id res chain seq x y z
N MET A 1 -21.22 19.00 -5.69
CA MET A 1 -20.81 17.60 -5.92
C MET A 1 -20.40 17.02 -4.58
N SER A 2 -21.08 15.99 -4.14
CA SER A 2 -20.61 15.26 -2.97
C SER A 2 -19.35 14.52 -3.40
N ASP A 3 -18.24 14.81 -2.76
CA ASP A 3 -17.08 13.95 -2.83
C ASP A 3 -17.53 12.61 -2.27
N ALA A 4 -17.76 11.66 -3.15
CA ALA A 4 -18.06 10.30 -2.74
C ALA A 4 -16.81 9.78 -2.04
N GLU A 5 -16.85 9.79 -0.72
CA GLU A 5 -15.75 9.25 0.05
C GLU A 5 -15.76 7.72 -0.07
N PHE A 6 -14.75 7.19 -0.74
CA PHE A 6 -14.58 5.75 -0.84
C PHE A 6 -14.09 5.20 0.50
N VAL A 7 -14.70 4.12 0.95
CA VAL A 7 -14.30 3.38 2.14
C VAL A 7 -13.88 1.98 1.71
N SER A 8 -12.66 1.59 2.05
CA SER A 8 -12.18 0.26 1.71
C SER A 8 -12.82 -0.81 2.60
N ARG A 9 -12.98 -1.98 2.05
CA ARG A 9 -13.36 -3.20 2.75
C ARG A 9 -12.51 -4.36 2.26
N HIS A 10 -12.50 -5.44 3.02
CA HIS A 10 -11.81 -6.67 2.58
C HIS A 10 -12.36 -7.18 1.26
N LEU A 11 -11.47 -7.71 0.44
CA LEU A 11 -11.83 -8.46 -0.75
C LEU A 11 -12.70 -9.67 -0.36
N HIS A 12 -13.84 -9.84 -1.03
CA HIS A 12 -14.72 -10.98 -0.87
C HIS A 12 -14.59 -11.95 -2.04
N PRO A 13 -14.77 -13.27 -1.83
CA PRO A 13 -14.65 -14.26 -2.90
C PRO A 13 -15.58 -14.01 -4.10
N GLY A 14 -16.73 -13.35 -3.89
CA GLY A 14 -17.70 -13.05 -4.93
C GLY A 14 -17.51 -11.71 -5.63
N ASP A 15 -16.46 -10.95 -5.32
CA ASP A 15 -16.23 -9.65 -5.94
C ASP A 15 -15.95 -9.78 -7.44
N ASP A 16 -16.58 -8.92 -8.24
CA ASP A 16 -16.33 -8.84 -9.67
C ASP A 16 -15.06 -8.03 -9.93
N LEU A 17 -14.02 -8.71 -10.39
CA LEU A 17 -12.70 -8.14 -10.70
C LEU A 17 -12.48 -8.00 -12.21
N SER A 18 -13.41 -8.44 -13.04
CA SER A 18 -13.20 -8.61 -14.47
C SER A 18 -13.01 -7.32 -15.24
N SER A 19 -13.64 -6.23 -14.78
CA SER A 19 -13.57 -4.92 -15.44
C SER A 19 -12.47 -4.01 -14.91
N PHE A 20 -11.70 -4.47 -13.91
CA PHE A 20 -10.67 -3.63 -13.32
C PHE A 20 -9.52 -3.40 -14.29
N SER A 21 -9.18 -2.14 -14.53
CA SER A 21 -8.06 -1.73 -15.36
C SER A 21 -7.43 -0.45 -14.80
N SER A 22 -6.17 -0.54 -14.41
CA SER A 22 -5.40 0.58 -13.84
C SER A 22 -4.42 1.21 -14.81
N ASP A 23 -4.36 0.75 -16.06
CA ASP A 23 -3.30 1.01 -17.04
C ASP A 23 -1.94 0.39 -16.67
N GLN A 24 -1.93 -0.48 -15.65
CA GLN A 24 -0.76 -1.28 -15.27
C GLN A 24 -1.16 -2.75 -15.34
N PRO A 25 -0.92 -3.44 -16.46
CA PRO A 25 -1.39 -4.81 -16.66
C PRO A 25 -0.95 -5.78 -15.55
N SER A 26 0.25 -5.62 -15.02
CA SER A 26 0.75 -6.49 -13.94
C SER A 26 -0.08 -6.39 -12.66
N LEU A 27 -0.56 -5.19 -12.33
CA LEU A 27 -1.43 -4.98 -11.16
C LEU A 27 -2.83 -5.54 -11.41
N ASP A 28 -3.33 -5.40 -12.62
CA ASP A 28 -4.67 -5.87 -13.01
C ASP A 28 -4.74 -7.39 -13.04
N GLU A 29 -3.73 -8.03 -13.64
CA GLU A 29 -3.62 -9.48 -13.69
C GLU A 29 -3.46 -10.09 -12.30
N TRP A 30 -2.64 -9.47 -11.46
CA TRP A 30 -2.45 -9.95 -10.09
C TRP A 30 -3.78 -9.94 -9.32
N LEU A 31 -4.55 -8.88 -9.43
CA LEU A 31 -5.84 -8.78 -8.76
C LEU A 31 -6.77 -9.92 -9.22
N ARG A 32 -6.89 -10.11 -10.53
CA ARG A 32 -7.79 -11.11 -11.09
C ARG A 32 -7.36 -12.55 -10.83
N GLN A 33 -6.05 -12.81 -10.90
CA GLN A 33 -5.51 -14.18 -10.90
C GLN A 33 -4.95 -14.64 -9.56
N SER A 34 -4.52 -13.72 -8.71
CA SER A 34 -3.72 -14.08 -7.54
C SER A 34 -4.26 -13.56 -6.21
N ALA A 35 -5.09 -12.52 -6.18
CA ALA A 35 -5.50 -11.89 -4.94
C ALA A 35 -6.29 -12.84 -4.03
N HIS A 36 -7.24 -13.60 -4.57
CA HIS A 36 -8.02 -14.55 -3.78
C HIS A 36 -7.14 -15.67 -3.22
N HIS A 37 -6.20 -16.16 -4.01
CA HIS A 37 -5.26 -17.18 -3.54
C HIS A 37 -4.37 -16.65 -2.40
N ALA A 38 -3.84 -15.44 -2.56
CA ALA A 38 -3.02 -14.81 -1.51
C ALA A 38 -3.79 -14.67 -0.20
N GLU A 39 -5.07 -14.30 -0.27
CA GLU A 39 -5.96 -14.27 0.91
C GLU A 39 -6.09 -15.65 1.54
N SER A 40 -6.32 -16.68 0.73
CA SER A 40 -6.54 -18.03 1.22
C SER A 40 -5.33 -18.63 1.94
N ILE A 41 -4.13 -18.32 1.48
CA ILE A 41 -2.87 -18.80 2.10
C ILE A 41 -2.27 -17.80 3.09
N ARG A 42 -2.92 -16.67 3.31
CA ARG A 42 -2.50 -15.61 4.24
C ARG A 42 -1.15 -14.97 3.90
N SER A 43 -0.83 -14.88 2.60
CA SER A 43 0.40 -14.22 2.13
C SER A 43 0.22 -12.74 1.83
N GLY A 44 -1.02 -12.27 1.76
CA GLY A 44 -1.35 -10.86 1.58
C GLY A 44 -2.81 -10.61 1.91
N ARG A 45 -3.10 -9.43 2.43
CA ARG A 45 -4.46 -8.97 2.70
C ARG A 45 -4.82 -7.88 1.71
N THR A 46 -5.95 -8.01 1.03
CA THR A 46 -6.40 -7.06 0.02
C THR A 46 -7.68 -6.37 0.46
N TRP A 47 -7.68 -5.05 0.33
CA TRP A 47 -8.85 -4.18 0.53
C TRP A 47 -9.21 -3.53 -0.79
N VAL A 48 -10.48 -3.30 -0.99
CA VAL A 48 -11.02 -2.78 -2.24
C VAL A 48 -11.93 -1.58 -2.01
N TRP A 49 -11.95 -0.67 -2.98
CA TRP A 49 -13.01 0.31 -3.16
C TRP A 49 -13.96 -0.22 -4.24
N THR A 50 -15.24 -0.01 -4.04
CA THR A 50 -16.26 -0.40 -5.02
C THR A 50 -17.10 0.80 -5.44
N GLN A 51 -17.56 0.75 -6.67
CA GLN A 51 -18.50 1.72 -7.23
C GLN A 51 -19.46 0.95 -8.15
N ASP A 52 -20.77 1.09 -7.91
CA ASP A 52 -21.80 0.39 -8.69
C ASP A 52 -21.57 -1.13 -8.79
N GLY A 53 -21.11 -1.73 -7.69
CA GLY A 53 -20.87 -3.18 -7.61
C GLY A 53 -19.56 -3.67 -8.20
N SER A 54 -18.77 -2.80 -8.81
CA SER A 54 -17.46 -3.16 -9.38
C SER A 54 -16.31 -2.65 -8.52
N VAL A 55 -15.23 -3.41 -8.48
CA VAL A 55 -14.00 -2.97 -7.81
C VAL A 55 -13.32 -1.90 -8.65
N VAL A 56 -13.06 -0.73 -8.05
CA VAL A 56 -12.45 0.43 -8.72
C VAL A 56 -11.08 0.83 -8.15
N ALA A 57 -10.68 0.23 -7.06
CA ALA A 57 -9.34 0.41 -6.47
C ALA A 57 -9.03 -0.73 -5.54
N TYR A 58 -7.76 -1.00 -5.33
CA TYR A 58 -7.35 -1.95 -4.32
C TYR A 58 -5.96 -1.65 -3.80
N PHE A 59 -5.67 -2.14 -2.61
CA PHE A 59 -4.31 -2.23 -2.09
C PHE A 59 -4.14 -3.55 -1.34
N THR A 60 -2.92 -4.07 -1.37
CA THR A 60 -2.56 -5.30 -0.69
C THR A 60 -1.43 -5.05 0.28
N LEU A 61 -1.60 -5.49 1.52
CA LEU A 61 -0.61 -5.38 2.58
C LEU A 61 -0.09 -6.76 2.94
N ALA A 62 1.19 -6.83 3.27
CA ALA A 62 1.85 -8.05 3.74
C ALA A 62 2.90 -7.71 4.79
N GLY A 63 3.27 -8.70 5.59
CA GLY A 63 4.39 -8.56 6.52
C GLY A 63 5.72 -8.53 5.79
N HIS A 64 6.69 -7.83 6.37
CA HIS A 64 8.05 -7.75 5.83
C HIS A 64 9.06 -7.63 6.98
N VAL A 65 10.28 -8.09 6.77
CA VAL A 65 11.38 -7.95 7.72
C VAL A 65 12.60 -7.40 6.98
N PHE A 66 13.16 -6.31 7.50
CA PHE A 66 14.46 -5.84 7.07
C PHE A 66 15.56 -6.39 7.98
N GLU A 67 16.70 -6.71 7.39
CA GLU A 67 17.94 -6.81 8.16
C GLU A 67 18.52 -5.39 8.29
N ARG A 68 18.88 -4.97 9.50
CA ARG A 68 19.36 -3.59 9.73
C ARG A 68 20.54 -3.22 8.82
N HIS A 69 21.45 -4.16 8.58
CA HIS A 69 22.63 -3.92 7.73
C HIS A 69 22.29 -3.69 6.25
N ASP A 70 21.07 -4.03 5.81
CA ASP A 70 20.61 -3.76 4.45
C ASP A 70 20.05 -2.35 4.28
N LEU A 71 19.90 -1.60 5.38
CA LEU A 71 19.41 -0.22 5.36
C LEU A 71 20.56 0.76 5.53
N PRO A 72 20.49 1.94 4.88
CA PRO A 72 21.41 3.04 5.23
C PRO A 72 21.34 3.34 6.72
N GLN A 73 22.49 3.65 7.31
CA GLN A 73 22.58 3.92 8.76
C GLN A 73 21.60 5.02 9.20
N ARG A 74 21.44 6.06 8.39
CA ARG A 74 20.50 7.16 8.68
C ARG A 74 19.03 6.70 8.75
N ILE A 75 18.69 5.59 8.09
CA ILE A 75 17.33 5.03 8.12
C ILE A 75 17.21 3.99 9.24
N GLY A 76 18.19 3.09 9.35
CA GLY A 76 18.15 1.98 10.31
C GLY A 76 18.57 2.30 11.72
N ARG A 77 19.07 3.51 11.98
CA ARG A 77 19.56 3.91 13.31
C ARG A 77 18.50 3.70 14.38
N GLY A 78 18.91 3.10 15.49
CA GLY A 78 18.05 2.83 16.64
C GLY A 78 17.13 1.63 16.45
N SER A 79 17.28 0.88 15.35
CA SER A 79 16.48 -0.30 15.08
C SER A 79 17.15 -1.57 15.60
N PRO A 80 16.39 -2.63 15.92
CA PRO A 80 16.95 -3.96 16.17
C PRO A 80 17.61 -4.52 14.90
N ASP A 81 18.32 -5.65 15.02
CA ASP A 81 18.97 -6.30 13.87
C ASP A 81 17.98 -6.76 12.81
N ARG A 82 16.83 -7.26 13.25
CA ARG A 82 15.71 -7.63 12.38
C ARG A 82 14.56 -6.67 12.64
N ILE A 83 14.12 -5.97 11.61
CA ILE A 83 13.20 -4.84 11.74
C ILE A 83 11.87 -5.21 11.12
N PRO A 84 10.79 -5.30 11.93
CA PRO A 84 9.46 -5.58 11.40
C PRO A 84 8.95 -4.40 10.59
N ALA A 85 8.31 -4.71 9.47
CA ALA A 85 7.75 -3.73 8.55
C ALA A 85 6.44 -4.23 7.94
N VAL A 86 5.67 -3.31 7.38
CA VAL A 86 4.51 -3.62 6.56
C VAL A 86 4.86 -3.27 5.11
N LEU A 87 4.66 -4.21 4.21
CA LEU A 87 4.85 -4.01 2.78
C LEU A 87 3.52 -3.62 2.14
N ILE A 88 3.50 -2.49 1.45
CA ILE A 88 2.45 -2.20 0.48
C ILE A 88 2.85 -2.97 -0.79
N ALA A 89 2.32 -4.17 -0.92
CA ALA A 89 2.70 -5.05 -2.02
C ALA A 89 2.12 -4.57 -3.35
N ARG A 90 0.91 -3.98 -3.30
CA ARG A 90 0.22 -3.45 -4.48
C ARG A 90 -0.71 -2.30 -4.07
N LEU A 91 -0.85 -1.33 -4.96
CA LEU A 91 -1.79 -0.22 -4.80
C LEU A 91 -2.17 0.26 -6.20
N ALA A 92 -3.44 0.18 -6.54
CA ALA A 92 -3.90 0.49 -7.89
C ALA A 92 -5.29 1.11 -7.90
N LEU A 93 -5.48 2.10 -8.75
CA LEU A 93 -6.72 2.84 -8.95
C LEU A 93 -7.19 2.64 -10.38
N HIS A 94 -8.49 2.34 -10.57
CA HIS A 94 -9.06 2.20 -11.91
C HIS A 94 -8.78 3.46 -12.74
N ARG A 95 -8.46 3.27 -14.00
CA ARG A 95 -8.03 4.36 -14.92
C ARG A 95 -9.03 5.50 -15.03
N HIS A 96 -10.34 5.23 -14.97
CA HIS A 96 -11.33 6.30 -15.06
C HIS A 96 -11.39 7.20 -13.82
N LEU A 97 -10.73 6.81 -12.74
CA LEU A 97 -10.61 7.63 -11.54
C LEU A 97 -9.26 8.37 -11.46
N HIS A 98 -8.39 8.20 -12.45
CA HIS A 98 -7.10 8.92 -12.49
C HIS A 98 -7.31 10.42 -12.68
N GLY A 99 -6.34 11.22 -12.21
CA GLY A 99 -6.36 12.67 -12.39
C GLY A 99 -7.30 13.45 -11.47
N GLN A 100 -7.84 12.81 -10.42
CA GLN A 100 -8.79 13.42 -9.49
C GLN A 100 -8.27 13.50 -8.05
N GLY A 101 -6.99 13.22 -7.82
CA GLY A 101 -6.40 13.19 -6.48
C GLY A 101 -6.74 11.95 -5.67
N LEU A 102 -7.40 10.96 -6.27
CA LEU A 102 -7.86 9.76 -5.55
C LEU A 102 -6.75 8.77 -5.23
N GLY A 103 -5.62 8.83 -5.95
CA GLY A 103 -4.44 8.02 -5.61
C GLY A 103 -3.92 8.33 -4.21
N GLY A 104 -3.86 9.62 -3.86
CA GLY A 104 -3.50 10.05 -2.50
C GLY A 104 -4.51 9.61 -1.45
N ALA A 105 -5.81 9.66 -1.76
CA ALA A 105 -6.86 9.18 -0.88
C ALA A 105 -6.77 7.66 -0.67
N LEU A 106 -6.42 6.90 -1.71
CA LEU A 106 -6.21 5.45 -1.60
C LEU A 106 -5.01 5.14 -0.71
N LEU A 107 -3.90 5.85 -0.89
CA LEU A 107 -2.73 5.70 -0.02
C LEU A 107 -3.05 6.08 1.43
N ALA A 108 -3.85 7.12 1.65
CA ALA A 108 -4.30 7.50 3.00
C ALA A 108 -5.14 6.39 3.65
N ASP A 109 -6.02 5.76 2.90
CA ASP A 109 -6.82 4.63 3.37
C ASP A 109 -5.91 3.45 3.76
N ALA A 110 -4.98 3.07 2.90
CA ALA A 110 -3.99 2.04 3.21
C ALA A 110 -3.17 2.39 4.45
N SER A 111 -2.78 3.65 4.58
CA SER A 111 -1.99 4.14 5.72
C SER A 111 -2.73 4.01 7.05
N ARG A 112 -4.02 4.31 7.10
CA ARG A 112 -4.83 4.14 8.31
C ARG A 112 -4.87 2.66 8.74
N ARG A 113 -5.00 1.75 7.80
CA ARG A 113 -4.98 0.31 8.09
C ARG A 113 -3.62 -0.17 8.57
N ILE A 114 -2.55 0.36 8.01
CA ILE A 114 -1.18 0.06 8.44
C ILE A 114 -0.96 0.52 9.89
N ILE A 115 -1.40 1.73 10.23
CA ILE A 115 -1.27 2.26 11.59
C ILE A 115 -2.00 1.37 12.60
N VAL A 116 -3.22 0.96 12.29
CA VAL A 116 -3.99 0.05 13.15
C VAL A 116 -3.28 -1.30 13.28
N ALA A 117 -2.81 -1.87 12.18
CA ALA A 117 -2.09 -3.14 12.20
C ALA A 117 -0.81 -3.06 13.04
N ALA A 118 -0.09 -1.95 12.96
CA ALA A 118 1.15 -1.72 13.69
C ALA A 118 0.94 -1.55 15.20
N GLU A 119 -0.27 -1.22 15.64
CA GLU A 119 -0.63 -1.19 17.06
C GLU A 119 -0.92 -2.61 17.59
N ILE A 120 -1.35 -3.51 16.74
CA ILE A 120 -1.67 -4.91 17.12
C ILE A 120 -0.43 -5.79 17.04
N VAL A 121 0.30 -5.72 15.93
CA VAL A 121 1.57 -6.42 15.72
C VAL A 121 2.58 -5.37 15.29
N ALA A 122 3.60 -5.16 16.09
CA ALA A 122 4.56 -4.07 15.90
C ALA A 122 5.16 -4.06 14.49
N ALA A 123 5.23 -2.87 13.92
CA ALA A 123 5.95 -2.59 12.68
C ALA A 123 6.62 -1.22 12.78
N ARG A 124 7.88 -1.14 12.38
CA ARG A 124 8.67 0.09 12.48
C ARG A 124 8.62 0.90 11.18
N PHE A 125 8.59 0.22 10.04
CA PHE A 125 8.60 0.84 8.72
C PHE A 125 7.43 0.37 7.86
N VAL A 126 7.01 1.24 6.95
CA VAL A 126 6.25 0.87 5.76
C VAL A 126 7.22 0.85 4.60
N VAL A 127 7.15 -0.19 3.79
CA VAL A 127 8.00 -0.35 2.61
C VAL A 127 7.14 -0.55 1.37
N VAL A 128 7.60 -0.02 0.25
CA VAL A 128 6.99 -0.22 -1.05
C VAL A 128 8.07 -0.48 -2.09
N ASP A 129 7.82 -1.44 -2.98
CA ASP A 129 8.66 -1.69 -4.16
C ASP A 129 7.99 -1.04 -5.37
N VAL A 130 8.69 -0.12 -6.04
CA VAL A 130 8.13 0.64 -7.16
C VAL A 130 8.67 0.12 -8.49
N ILE A 131 7.81 0.15 -9.52
CA ILE A 131 8.15 -0.38 -10.84
C ILE A 131 8.78 0.69 -11.73
N GLY A 132 8.59 1.97 -11.44
CA GLY A 132 9.09 3.05 -12.27
C GLY A 132 9.14 4.41 -11.57
N ASP A 133 9.62 5.41 -12.30
CA ASP A 133 9.87 6.75 -11.76
C ASP A 133 8.59 7.47 -11.35
N GLU A 134 7.49 7.26 -12.05
CA GLU A 134 6.20 7.87 -11.70
C GLU A 134 5.71 7.39 -10.34
N ALA A 135 5.78 6.08 -10.08
CA ALA A 135 5.42 5.52 -8.78
C ALA A 135 6.40 6.01 -7.70
N ALA A 136 7.69 6.06 -7.98
CA ALA A 136 8.68 6.58 -7.05
C ALA A 136 8.38 8.04 -6.66
N SER A 137 8.05 8.89 -7.64
CA SER A 137 7.68 10.30 -7.40
C SER A 137 6.41 10.41 -6.56
N PHE A 138 5.42 9.58 -6.82
CA PHE A 138 4.17 9.52 -6.05
C PHE A 138 4.45 9.25 -4.57
N TYR A 139 5.20 8.19 -4.26
CA TYR A 139 5.50 7.84 -2.87
C TYR A 139 6.43 8.86 -2.21
N THR A 140 7.41 9.40 -2.92
CA THR A 140 8.30 10.45 -2.41
C THR A 140 7.50 11.70 -2.03
N HIS A 141 6.50 12.06 -2.82
CA HIS A 141 5.60 13.18 -2.52
C HIS A 141 4.89 13.00 -1.17
N TYR A 142 4.58 11.75 -0.80
CA TYR A 142 3.93 11.42 0.47
C TYR A 142 4.91 11.07 1.59
N GLY A 143 6.18 11.46 1.46
CA GLY A 143 7.16 11.36 2.54
C GLY A 143 7.96 10.06 2.60
N TYR A 144 7.83 9.19 1.59
CA TYR A 144 8.65 8.00 1.49
C TYR A 144 10.05 8.35 1.01
N ARG A 145 11.05 7.64 1.51
CA ARG A 145 12.46 7.87 1.23
C ARG A 145 13.04 6.68 0.46
N PRO A 146 13.78 6.91 -0.64
CA PRO A 146 14.39 5.82 -1.39
C PRO A 146 15.52 5.17 -0.60
N ILE A 147 15.64 3.84 -0.75
CA ILE A 147 16.80 3.08 -0.31
C ILE A 147 17.76 3.02 -1.50
N PRO A 148 18.95 3.64 -1.43
CA PRO A 148 19.89 3.69 -2.54
C PRO A 148 20.25 2.31 -3.08
N GLY A 149 20.33 2.20 -4.41
CA GLY A 149 20.68 0.95 -5.08
C GLY A 149 19.53 -0.05 -5.20
N THR A 150 18.33 0.34 -4.79
CA THR A 150 17.13 -0.51 -4.86
C THR A 150 15.97 0.24 -5.48
N ARG A 151 14.87 -0.48 -5.76
CA ARG A 151 13.58 0.11 -6.14
C ARG A 151 12.65 0.26 -4.95
N ARG A 152 13.19 0.25 -3.74
CA ARG A 152 12.42 0.34 -2.49
C ARG A 152 12.40 1.74 -1.93
N LEU A 153 11.24 2.11 -1.42
CA LEU A 153 11.08 3.31 -0.61
C LEU A 153 10.51 2.91 0.74
N VAL A 154 10.88 3.67 1.77
CA VAL A 154 10.42 3.41 3.14
C VAL A 154 9.94 4.68 3.81
N ARG A 155 9.05 4.50 4.79
CA ARG A 155 8.63 5.55 5.70
C ARG A 155 8.50 4.97 7.11
N LYS A 156 8.86 5.73 8.14
CA LYS A 156 8.63 5.28 9.52
C LYS A 156 7.15 5.28 9.82
N VAL A 157 6.67 4.21 10.46
CA VAL A 157 5.28 4.13 10.91
C VAL A 157 4.95 5.27 11.88
N SER A 158 5.89 5.64 12.75
CA SER A 158 5.71 6.76 13.68
C SER A 158 5.46 8.10 13.00
N ASP A 159 6.16 8.37 11.89
CA ASP A 159 5.95 9.59 11.10
C ASP A 159 4.59 9.55 10.41
N LEU A 160 4.23 8.40 9.85
CA LEU A 160 2.93 8.19 9.24
C LEU A 160 1.80 8.41 10.24
N ALA A 161 1.91 7.82 11.43
CA ALA A 161 0.93 7.96 12.50
C ALA A 161 0.80 9.43 12.95
N HIS A 162 1.92 10.16 12.99
CA HIS A 162 1.93 11.58 13.37
C HIS A 162 1.08 12.41 12.39
N ASP A 163 1.18 12.16 11.10
CA ASP A 163 0.41 12.91 10.09
C ASP A 163 -1.11 12.77 10.31
N PHE A 164 -1.55 11.59 10.71
CA PHE A 164 -2.99 11.33 10.95
C PHE A 164 -3.49 11.84 12.32
N ARG A 165 -2.61 12.16 13.25
CA ARG A 165 -2.99 12.74 14.56
C ARG A 165 -3.08 14.26 14.52
N SER A 166 -2.52 14.88 13.48
CA SER A 166 -2.49 16.35 13.33
C SER A 166 -3.76 16.90 12.66
N ASP A 167 -4.70 16.05 12.26
CA ASP A 167 -5.96 16.44 11.63
C ASP A 167 -7.11 16.53 12.65
#